data_7a195df4c5f2fbae5f769e85b50f5b65
#
_entry.id   7a195df4c5f2fbae5f769e85b50f5b65
#
_cell.length_a   1.000
_cell.length_b   1.000
_cell.length_c   1.000
_cell.angle_alpha   90.00
_cell.angle_beta   90.00
_cell.angle_gamma   90.00
#
_symmetry.space_group_name_H-M   'P 1'
#
loop_
_entity.id
_entity.type
_entity.pdbx_description
1 polymer ?
#
loop_
_entity_poly.entity_id
_entity_poly.type
_entity_poly.pdbx_seq_one_letter_code
_entity_poly.pdbx_strand_id
1 'polypeptide(L)'
;MSEDYYPPSISDGGWRVADPETLGVDAGKLKSAYEYHDSSEYTASHGGSLLVIYKGHIIGESYVTGTDGGPQPWKPTSCNDVKSSTKSVFGTAVGVFLDEFKDKVNLDSYLVGNNREESLI
;
A
#
# COMPACT_ATOMS: atom_id res chain seq x y z
N MET A 1 -3.14 4.85 25.61
CA MET A 1 -3.64 4.43 24.28
C MET A 1 -2.99 5.38 23.28
N SER A 2 -2.29 4.87 22.27
CA SER A 2 -1.78 5.73 21.20
C SER A 2 -3.00 6.25 20.44
N GLU A 3 -3.08 7.54 20.29
CA GLU A 3 -4.08 8.18 19.43
C GLU A 3 -3.93 7.60 18.01
N ASP A 4 -5.01 7.11 17.42
CA ASP A 4 -4.98 6.57 16.07
C ASP A 4 -4.56 7.69 15.11
N TYR A 5 -3.48 7.45 14.36
CA TYR A 5 -2.95 8.44 13.44
C TYR A 5 -3.52 8.21 12.03
N TYR A 6 -4.25 9.20 11.57
CA TYR A 6 -4.69 9.28 10.17
C TYR A 6 -3.90 10.39 9.47
N PRO A 7 -3.11 10.08 8.43
CA PRO A 7 -2.37 11.11 7.72
C PRO A 7 -3.33 12.10 7.07
N PRO A 8 -3.09 13.41 7.19
CA PRO A 8 -3.87 14.40 6.48
C PRO A 8 -3.68 14.29 4.96
N SER A 9 -4.46 15.05 4.19
CA SER A 9 -4.27 15.14 2.75
C SER A 9 -2.86 15.66 2.40
N ILE A 10 -2.37 15.38 1.20
CA ILE A 10 -1.04 15.85 0.77
C ILE A 10 -0.96 17.38 0.82
N SER A 11 -2.06 18.09 0.49
CA SER A 11 -2.14 19.55 0.60
C SER A 11 -1.99 20.08 2.02
N ASP A 12 -2.35 19.27 3.02
CA ASP A 12 -2.33 19.62 4.44
C ASP A 12 -1.10 19.03 5.18
N GLY A 13 -0.07 18.63 4.44
CA GLY A 13 1.18 18.11 4.96
C GLY A 13 1.43 16.63 4.74
N GLY A 14 0.41 15.84 4.44
CA GLY A 14 0.55 14.41 4.14
C GLY A 14 1.05 13.56 5.31
N TRP A 15 1.75 12.50 5.01
CA TRP A 15 2.34 11.62 6.00
C TRP A 15 3.48 12.29 6.78
N ARG A 16 3.53 12.03 8.09
CA ARG A 16 4.69 12.41 8.91
C ARG A 16 5.94 11.71 8.40
N VAL A 17 7.05 12.43 8.43
CA VAL A 17 8.38 11.90 8.10
C VAL A 17 9.25 11.97 9.34
N ALA A 18 10.07 11.00 9.59
CA ALA A 18 11.04 11.00 10.70
C ALA A 18 12.36 10.35 10.28
N ASP A 19 13.43 10.80 10.94
CA ASP A 19 14.71 10.11 10.87
C ASP A 19 14.57 8.73 11.54
N PRO A 20 14.97 7.63 10.88
CA PRO A 20 14.86 6.28 11.42
C PRO A 20 15.50 6.11 12.79
N GLU A 21 16.65 6.73 13.04
CA GLU A 21 17.38 6.62 14.32
C GLU A 21 16.58 7.22 15.48
N THR A 22 15.81 8.28 15.25
CA THR A 22 14.97 8.91 16.28
C THR A 22 13.83 7.98 16.74
N LEU A 23 13.47 7.01 15.92
CA LEU A 23 12.45 6.01 16.22
C LEU A 23 13.05 4.66 16.70
N GLY A 24 14.37 4.59 16.84
CA GLY A 24 15.10 3.40 17.26
C GLY A 24 15.30 2.38 16.14
N VAL A 25 15.21 2.79 14.89
CA VAL A 25 15.51 1.96 13.71
C VAL A 25 16.98 2.12 13.34
N ASP A 26 17.66 1.01 13.08
CA ASP A 26 19.03 0.98 12.61
C ASP A 26 19.11 1.50 11.17
N ALA A 27 19.65 2.70 11.00
CA ALA A 27 19.78 3.34 9.69
C ALA A 27 20.67 2.54 8.73
N GLY A 28 21.68 1.83 9.25
CA GLY A 28 22.56 0.98 8.44
C GLY A 28 21.81 -0.23 7.86
N LYS A 29 20.98 -0.88 8.65
CA LYS A 29 20.11 -1.97 8.16
C LYS A 29 19.07 -1.48 7.19
N LEU A 30 18.48 -0.32 7.43
CA LEU A 30 17.53 0.29 6.52
C LEU A 30 18.19 0.61 5.17
N LYS A 31 19.41 1.18 5.20
CA LYS A 31 20.21 1.43 4.00
C LYS A 31 20.48 0.12 3.23
N SER A 32 20.87 -0.94 3.93
CA SER A 32 21.10 -2.25 3.29
C SER A 32 19.82 -2.81 2.63
N ALA A 33 18.64 -2.56 3.20
CA ALA A 33 17.38 -2.95 2.58
C ALA A 33 17.13 -2.20 1.27
N TYR A 34 17.43 -0.90 1.21
CA TYR A 34 17.36 -0.13 -0.04
C TYR A 34 18.36 -0.63 -1.08
N GLU A 35 19.62 -0.83 -0.67
CA GLU A 35 20.65 -1.34 -1.58
C GLU A 35 20.25 -2.70 -2.17
N TYR A 36 19.66 -3.59 -1.36
CA TYR A 36 19.15 -4.88 -1.83
C TYR A 36 17.99 -4.72 -2.82
N HIS A 37 17.02 -3.86 -2.51
CA HIS A 37 15.89 -3.58 -3.40
C HIS A 37 16.38 -2.98 -4.72
N ASP A 38 17.21 -1.94 -4.65
CA ASP A 38 17.63 -1.15 -5.80
C ASP A 38 18.56 -1.96 -6.74
N SER A 39 19.36 -2.87 -6.18
CA SER A 39 20.28 -3.74 -6.94
C SER A 39 19.63 -5.03 -7.43
N SER A 40 18.39 -5.34 -7.07
CA SER A 40 17.72 -6.54 -7.54
C SER A 40 17.59 -6.52 -9.08
N GLU A 41 17.79 -7.66 -9.72
CA GLU A 41 17.69 -7.79 -11.17
C GLU A 41 16.33 -7.30 -11.70
N TYR A 42 15.25 -7.60 -10.98
CA TYR A 42 13.92 -7.14 -11.35
C TYR A 42 13.78 -5.63 -11.27
N THR A 43 14.22 -5.00 -10.17
CA THR A 43 14.12 -3.55 -9.99
C THR A 43 15.02 -2.80 -10.98
N ALA A 44 16.23 -3.32 -11.25
CA ALA A 44 17.14 -2.73 -12.22
C ALA A 44 16.54 -2.72 -13.64
N SER A 45 15.81 -3.77 -14.02
CA SER A 45 15.18 -3.84 -15.34
C SER A 45 13.88 -3.03 -15.40
N HIS A 46 12.96 -3.25 -14.49
CA HIS A 46 11.58 -2.74 -14.57
C HIS A 46 11.35 -1.44 -13.80
N GLY A 47 12.31 -1.04 -12.98
CA GLY A 47 12.13 0.04 -12.02
C GLY A 47 11.29 -0.40 -10.82
N GLY A 48 11.16 0.48 -9.86
CA GLY A 48 10.38 0.20 -8.66
C GLY A 48 10.46 1.29 -7.62
N SER A 49 9.68 1.11 -6.56
CA SER A 49 9.73 1.96 -5.39
C SER A 49 9.67 1.13 -4.12
N LEU A 50 10.38 1.56 -3.11
CA LEU A 50 10.31 1.02 -1.76
C LEU A 50 9.95 2.15 -0.79
N LEU A 51 8.84 1.97 -0.08
CA LEU A 51 8.39 2.88 0.97
C LEU A 51 8.39 2.12 2.30
N VAL A 52 9.04 2.69 3.31
CA VAL A 52 9.07 2.11 4.65
C VAL A 52 8.38 3.03 5.63
N ILE A 53 7.35 2.51 6.28
CA ILE A 53 6.55 3.21 7.29
C ILE A 53 6.76 2.51 8.64
N TYR A 54 7.08 3.27 9.67
CA TYR A 54 7.23 2.78 11.03
C TYR A 54 6.64 3.75 12.04
N LYS A 55 5.82 3.24 12.96
CA LYS A 55 5.11 4.04 13.98
C LYS A 55 4.40 5.27 13.40
N GLY A 56 3.73 5.10 12.25
CA GLY A 56 3.00 6.18 11.59
C GLY A 56 3.86 7.25 10.91
N HIS A 57 5.15 7.00 10.70
CA HIS A 57 6.06 7.90 10.00
C HIS A 57 6.67 7.21 8.79
N ILE A 58 6.81 7.92 7.69
CA ILE A 58 7.70 7.53 6.61
C ILE A 58 9.12 7.70 7.12
N ILE A 59 9.87 6.61 7.16
CA ILE A 59 11.27 6.60 7.60
C ILE A 59 12.24 6.41 6.44
N GLY A 60 11.72 6.21 5.24
CA GLY A 60 12.53 6.18 4.04
C GLY A 60 11.75 5.78 2.79
N GLU A 61 12.27 6.25 1.67
CA GLU A 61 11.74 6.00 0.32
C GLU A 61 12.89 5.77 -0.64
N SER A 62 12.71 4.88 -1.62
CA SER A 62 13.60 4.68 -2.76
C SER A 62 12.80 4.58 -4.05
N TYR A 63 13.33 5.16 -5.12
CA TYR A 63 12.72 5.15 -6.45
C TYR A 63 13.79 4.84 -7.50
N VAL A 64 13.66 3.68 -8.12
CA VAL A 64 14.61 3.19 -9.13
C VAL A 64 13.97 3.25 -10.51
N THR A 65 14.64 3.89 -11.43
CA THR A 65 14.26 3.91 -12.84
C THR A 65 14.80 2.67 -13.53
N GLY A 66 13.90 1.83 -14.06
CA GLY A 66 14.29 0.64 -14.81
C GLY A 66 14.78 0.94 -16.21
N THR A 67 15.42 -0.05 -16.82
CA THR A 67 15.93 0.02 -18.21
C THR A 67 14.89 -0.38 -19.25
N ASP A 68 13.88 -1.14 -18.89
CA ASP A 68 12.95 -1.84 -19.79
C ASP A 68 11.62 -1.10 -20.04
N GLY A 69 11.60 0.23 -19.92
CA GLY A 69 10.47 1.04 -20.37
C GLY A 69 9.27 1.12 -19.44
N GLY A 70 9.44 0.86 -18.15
CA GLY A 70 8.46 1.21 -17.13
C GLY A 70 8.23 2.71 -17.00
N PRO A 71 7.36 3.20 -16.08
CA PRO A 71 7.17 4.63 -15.88
C PRO A 71 8.49 5.31 -15.54
N GLN A 72 8.86 6.34 -16.33
CA GLN A 72 10.17 6.94 -16.27
C GLN A 72 10.09 8.46 -16.11
N PRO A 73 10.84 9.08 -15.19
CA PRO A 73 11.51 8.45 -14.04
C PRO A 73 10.51 8.04 -12.95
N TRP A 74 10.81 6.97 -12.21
CA TRP A 74 10.06 6.62 -11.03
C TRP A 74 10.16 7.72 -9.96
N LYS A 75 9.02 8.09 -9.39
CA LYS A 75 8.89 9.18 -8.40
C LYS A 75 7.64 8.93 -7.53
N PRO A 76 7.45 9.67 -6.42
CA PRO A 76 6.29 9.50 -5.53
C PRO A 76 4.93 9.55 -6.22
N THR A 77 4.85 10.24 -7.35
CA THR A 77 3.60 10.40 -8.14
C THR A 77 3.49 9.42 -9.31
N SER A 78 4.43 8.47 -9.47
CA SER A 78 4.35 7.45 -10.51
C SER A 78 3.22 6.47 -10.22
N CYS A 79 2.41 6.18 -11.23
CA CYS A 79 1.37 5.17 -11.17
C CYS A 79 1.84 3.91 -11.88
N ASN A 80 1.58 2.76 -11.29
CA ASN A 80 1.86 1.46 -11.90
C ASN A 80 0.75 0.47 -11.60
N ASP A 81 0.70 -0.60 -12.40
CA ASP A 81 -0.19 -1.72 -12.17
C ASP A 81 0.28 -2.53 -10.96
N VAL A 82 -0.53 -2.52 -9.90
CA VAL A 82 -0.24 -3.23 -8.65
C VAL A 82 -0.64 -4.71 -8.70
N LYS A 83 -1.12 -5.19 -9.85
CA LYS A 83 -1.46 -6.60 -10.06
C LYS A 83 -2.38 -7.15 -8.95
N SER A 84 -2.01 -8.30 -8.41
CA SER A 84 -2.79 -8.96 -7.34
C SER A 84 -2.81 -8.22 -6.00
N SER A 85 -1.94 -7.25 -5.76
CA SER A 85 -2.02 -6.39 -4.57
C SER A 85 -3.34 -5.60 -4.52
N THR A 86 -3.98 -5.39 -5.68
CA THR A 86 -5.34 -4.85 -5.79
C THR A 86 -6.35 -5.63 -4.93
N LYS A 87 -6.18 -6.96 -4.80
CA LYS A 87 -7.07 -7.80 -3.99
C LYS A 87 -7.02 -7.44 -2.51
N SER A 88 -5.84 -7.09 -1.99
CA SER A 88 -5.68 -6.66 -0.60
C SER A 88 -6.36 -5.32 -0.35
N VAL A 89 -6.22 -4.36 -1.27
CA VAL A 89 -6.90 -3.07 -1.20
C VAL A 89 -8.42 -3.26 -1.27
N PHE A 90 -8.90 -4.09 -2.20
CA PHE A 90 -10.32 -4.41 -2.33
C PHE A 90 -10.86 -5.12 -1.08
N GLY A 91 -10.13 -6.09 -0.53
CA GLY A 91 -10.51 -6.77 0.70
C GLY A 91 -10.66 -5.81 1.88
N THR A 92 -9.77 -4.83 2.00
CA THR A 92 -9.87 -3.77 3.02
C THR A 92 -11.12 -2.92 2.81
N ALA A 93 -11.41 -2.52 1.57
CA ALA A 93 -12.63 -1.76 1.25
C ALA A 93 -13.90 -2.55 1.59
N VAL A 94 -13.92 -3.86 1.32
CA VAL A 94 -15.03 -4.74 1.72
C VAL A 94 -15.15 -4.79 3.25
N GLY A 95 -14.05 -4.86 3.99
CA GLY A 95 -14.07 -4.81 5.45
C GLY A 95 -14.70 -3.54 6.00
N VAL A 96 -14.33 -2.38 5.46
CA VAL A 96 -14.93 -1.07 5.82
C VAL A 96 -16.43 -1.06 5.49
N PHE A 97 -16.81 -1.54 4.31
CA PHE A 97 -18.21 -1.64 3.91
C PHE A 97 -19.04 -2.52 4.87
N LEU A 98 -18.50 -3.67 5.26
CA LEU A 98 -19.18 -4.59 6.18
C LEU A 98 -19.33 -3.98 7.58
N ASP A 99 -18.37 -3.20 8.06
CA ASP A 99 -18.47 -2.52 9.36
C ASP A 99 -19.53 -1.40 9.31
N GLU A 100 -19.57 -0.63 8.24
CA GLU A 100 -20.55 0.46 8.06
C GLU A 100 -21.98 -0.07 7.90
N PHE A 101 -22.14 -1.22 7.24
CA PHE A 101 -23.46 -1.82 6.94
C PHE A 101 -23.72 -3.14 7.68
N LYS A 102 -23.07 -3.36 8.82
CA LYS A 102 -23.14 -4.62 9.59
C LYS A 102 -24.55 -5.09 9.95
N ASP A 103 -25.51 -4.17 10.07
CA ASP A 103 -26.91 -4.49 10.36
C ASP A 103 -27.71 -4.95 9.13
N LYS A 104 -27.13 -4.81 7.91
CA LYS A 104 -27.81 -5.11 6.63
C LYS A 104 -27.14 -6.19 5.84
N VAL A 105 -25.82 -6.30 5.93
CA VAL A 105 -25.01 -7.27 5.18
C VAL A 105 -23.94 -7.89 6.07
N ASN A 106 -23.57 -9.13 5.75
CA ASN A 106 -22.45 -9.84 6.36
C ASN A 106 -21.76 -10.71 5.28
N LEU A 107 -20.67 -11.40 5.64
CA LEU A 107 -19.91 -12.23 4.73
C LEU A 107 -20.71 -13.38 4.09
N ASP A 108 -21.79 -13.82 4.75
CA ASP A 108 -22.65 -14.88 4.26
C ASP A 108 -23.83 -14.34 3.43
N SER A 109 -23.93 -13.01 3.25
CA SER A 109 -24.97 -12.41 2.42
C SER A 109 -24.70 -12.68 0.94
N TYR A 110 -25.75 -13.05 0.20
CA TYR A 110 -25.66 -13.26 -1.24
C TYR A 110 -25.60 -11.93 -1.99
N LEU A 111 -24.73 -11.84 -2.99
CA LEU A 111 -24.63 -10.68 -3.89
C LEU A 111 -25.80 -10.53 -4.85
N VAL A 112 -26.52 -11.61 -5.08
CA VAL A 112 -27.71 -11.67 -5.96
C VAL A 112 -28.82 -12.36 -5.16
N GLY A 113 -29.87 -11.66 -4.93
CA GLY A 113 -31.02 -12.00 -4.09
C GLY A 113 -31.17 -13.46 -3.61
N ASN A 114 -31.80 -13.65 -2.48
CA ASN A 114 -31.94 -14.92 -1.76
C ASN A 114 -32.66 -16.05 -2.55
N ASN A 115 -33.06 -15.85 -3.78
CA ASN A 115 -33.78 -16.83 -4.59
C ASN A 115 -32.82 -17.61 -5.50
N ARG A 116 -32.10 -18.57 -4.90
CA ARG A 116 -31.37 -19.59 -5.67
C ARG A 116 -32.24 -20.43 -6.59
N GLU A 117 -33.55 -20.43 -6.36
CA GLU A 117 -34.51 -21.24 -7.13
C GLU A 117 -34.93 -20.60 -8.47
N GLU A 118 -34.75 -19.29 -8.64
CA GLU A 118 -35.15 -18.58 -9.86
C GLU A 118 -34.04 -18.37 -10.90
N SER A 119 -32.78 -18.72 -10.59
CA SER A 119 -31.64 -18.48 -11.50
C SER A 119 -31.14 -19.71 -12.25
N LEU A 120 -31.94 -20.78 -12.31
CA LEU A 120 -31.66 -22.02 -13.08
C LEU A 120 -32.68 -22.29 -14.16
N ILE A 121 -33.19 -21.23 -14.83
CA ILE A 121 -33.94 -21.37 -16.06
C ILE A 121 -33.21 -20.65 -17.20
#